data_7ece64c99a2b2a2becf72f368962aea4
#
_entry.id   7ece64c99a2b2a2becf72f368962aea4
#
_cell.length_a   1.000
_cell.length_b   1.000
_cell.length_c   1.000
_cell.angle_alpha   90.00
_cell.angle_beta   90.00
_cell.angle_gamma   90.00
#
_symmetry.space_group_name_H-M   'P 1'
#
loop_
_entity.id
_entity.type
_entity.pdbx_description
1 polymer ?
#
loop_
_entity_poly.entity_id
_entity_poly.type
_entity_poly.pdbx_seq_one_letter_code
_entity_poly.pdbx_strand_id
1 'polypeptide(L)'
;MKFLTRAASRLTGSEYKILKNLSTPIKIQNFLDTIPMNWEKNGDTYMSPRRVLREGKAHCIEGAILATVALWIVGEPPIIMNLSPISGRGDFDHVVALYKCGGYWGAISKTNHSCLRFRDPIYRTPRELALSYFHEWFMDTTGEKILERYSKPLDLRRFGTSWLTDEEDLQEIADALDETLHYNLVPKGNRRYVRKADSMERKAGLLVEWEKSNPRT
;
A
#
# COMPACT_ATOMS: atom_id res chain seq x y z
N MET A 1 24.66 2.01 -5.15
CA MET A 1 25.24 3.21 -4.53
C MET A 1 24.88 4.50 -5.28
N LYS A 2 25.15 4.68 -6.59
CA LYS A 2 24.86 5.93 -7.35
C LYS A 2 23.39 6.39 -7.31
N PHE A 3 22.42 5.48 -7.37
CA PHE A 3 20.98 5.84 -7.32
C PHE A 3 20.51 6.33 -5.95
N LEU A 4 21.02 5.73 -4.88
CA LEU A 4 20.70 6.12 -3.51
C LEU A 4 21.19 7.56 -3.22
N THR A 5 22.41 7.89 -3.67
CA THR A 5 22.98 9.23 -3.55
C THR A 5 22.15 10.25 -4.33
N ARG A 6 21.67 9.89 -5.53
CA ARG A 6 20.84 10.77 -6.36
C ARG A 6 19.42 10.96 -5.79
N ALA A 7 18.84 9.92 -5.21
CA ALA A 7 17.55 10.03 -4.50
C ALA A 7 17.67 10.95 -3.28
N ALA A 8 18.69 10.73 -2.44
CA ALA A 8 18.93 11.54 -1.25
C ALA A 8 19.19 13.02 -1.58
N SER A 9 19.84 13.33 -2.72
CA SER A 9 20.12 14.72 -3.11
C SER A 9 18.88 15.51 -3.57
N ARG A 10 17.75 14.86 -3.82
CA ARG A 10 16.48 15.54 -4.15
C ARG A 10 15.71 15.99 -2.92
N LEU A 11 15.94 15.33 -1.79
CA LEU A 11 15.26 15.63 -0.54
C LEU A 11 15.93 16.82 0.17
N THR A 12 15.13 17.62 0.86
CA THR A 12 15.68 18.59 1.81
C THR A 12 16.35 17.88 2.99
N GLY A 13 17.20 18.58 3.73
CA GLY A 13 17.84 18.02 4.92
C GLY A 13 16.84 17.53 5.98
N SER A 14 15.70 18.22 6.12
CA SER A 14 14.61 17.81 7.04
C SER A 14 13.88 16.57 6.56
N GLU A 15 13.48 16.50 5.29
CA GLU A 15 12.84 15.34 4.68
C GLU A 15 13.74 14.10 4.79
N TYR A 16 15.00 14.23 4.41
CA TYR A 16 15.97 13.16 4.51
C TYR A 16 16.16 12.66 5.96
N LYS A 17 16.23 13.59 6.94
CA LYS A 17 16.35 13.23 8.36
C LYS A 17 15.14 12.45 8.86
N ILE A 18 13.92 12.86 8.49
CA ILE A 18 12.69 12.13 8.85
C ILE A 18 12.75 10.70 8.28
N LEU A 19 12.93 10.59 6.96
CA LEU A 19 12.94 9.29 6.27
C LEU A 19 14.08 8.37 6.74
N LYS A 20 15.27 8.91 7.02
CA LYS A 20 16.39 8.15 7.56
C LYS A 20 16.13 7.61 8.97
N ASN A 21 15.36 8.33 9.80
CA ASN A 21 14.96 7.86 11.12
C ASN A 21 13.97 6.69 11.04
N LEU A 22 13.22 6.57 9.95
CA LEU A 22 12.35 5.44 9.62
C LEU A 22 13.16 4.24 9.09
N SER A 23 14.12 3.79 9.88
CA SER A 23 15.19 2.87 9.48
C SER A 23 14.81 1.38 9.48
N THR A 24 13.58 1.05 9.84
CA THR A 24 13.07 -0.33 9.85
C THR A 24 11.61 -0.36 9.37
N PRO A 25 11.14 -1.49 8.79
CA PRO A 25 9.74 -1.62 8.38
C PRO A 25 8.74 -1.29 9.48
N ILE A 26 9.01 -1.70 10.71
CA ILE A 26 8.16 -1.40 11.89
C ILE A 26 8.10 0.11 12.16
N LYS A 27 9.24 0.82 12.11
CA LYS A 27 9.25 2.27 12.30
C LYS A 27 8.49 3.01 11.19
N ILE A 28 8.59 2.51 9.95
CA ILE A 28 7.85 3.06 8.82
C ILE A 28 6.35 2.85 9.04
N GLN A 29 5.93 1.64 9.38
CA GLN A 29 4.53 1.35 9.67
C GLN A 29 4.00 2.22 10.80
N ASN A 30 4.69 2.27 11.94
CA ASN A 30 4.30 3.10 13.08
C ASN A 30 4.14 4.58 12.70
N PHE A 31 5.01 5.10 11.83
CA PHE A 31 4.87 6.46 11.32
C PHE A 31 3.60 6.61 10.46
N LEU A 32 3.35 5.69 9.52
CA LEU A 32 2.15 5.73 8.67
C LEU A 32 0.86 5.63 9.51
N ASP A 33 0.88 4.91 10.61
CA ASP A 33 -0.27 4.79 11.51
C ASP A 33 -0.55 6.09 12.27
N THR A 34 0.44 6.98 12.42
CA THR A 34 0.23 8.30 13.07
C THR A 34 -0.37 9.36 12.15
N ILE A 35 -0.29 9.19 10.83
CA ILE A 35 -0.82 10.18 9.90
C ILE A 35 -2.25 9.86 9.47
N PRO A 36 -3.15 10.86 9.40
CA PRO A 36 -4.53 10.66 8.98
C PRO A 36 -4.68 10.09 7.57
N MET A 37 -5.83 9.46 7.32
CA MET A 37 -6.22 9.07 5.96
C MET A 37 -6.43 10.30 5.08
N ASN A 38 -5.89 10.25 3.87
CA ASN A 38 -6.29 11.15 2.81
C ASN A 38 -7.59 10.64 2.18
N TRP A 39 -8.68 11.36 2.41
CA TRP A 39 -10.02 10.99 1.93
C TRP A 39 -10.35 11.54 0.54
N GLU A 40 -9.38 12.15 -0.15
CA GLU A 40 -9.47 12.58 -1.55
C GLU A 40 -10.76 13.37 -1.85
N LYS A 41 -11.07 14.35 -0.98
CA LYS A 41 -12.33 15.11 -1.03
C LYS A 41 -12.58 15.82 -2.36
N ASN A 42 -11.52 16.12 -3.11
CA ASN A 42 -11.55 16.88 -4.36
C ASN A 42 -11.20 16.03 -5.60
N GLY A 43 -11.27 14.72 -5.50
CA GLY A 43 -10.88 13.78 -6.55
C GLY A 43 -9.62 13.00 -6.19
N ASP A 44 -9.30 11.98 -6.99
CA ASP A 44 -8.18 11.09 -6.77
C ASP A 44 -6.85 11.86 -6.72
N THR A 45 -5.95 11.44 -5.83
CA THR A 45 -4.63 12.03 -5.66
C THR A 45 -3.55 10.94 -5.62
N TYR A 46 -2.35 11.29 -6.08
CA TYR A 46 -1.18 10.40 -6.03
C TYR A 46 0.03 11.19 -5.56
N MET A 47 -0.03 11.67 -4.32
CA MET A 47 0.96 12.57 -3.75
C MET A 47 2.36 11.95 -3.69
N SER A 48 3.36 12.76 -4.08
CA SER A 48 4.76 12.41 -3.88
C SER A 48 5.10 12.27 -2.38
N PRO A 49 6.20 11.58 -2.02
CA PRO A 49 6.70 11.52 -0.65
C PRO A 49 6.88 12.89 0.01
N ARG A 50 7.36 13.89 -0.75
CA ARG A 50 7.44 15.30 -0.27
C ARG A 50 6.08 15.84 0.12
N ARG A 51 5.08 15.67 -0.74
CA ARG A 51 3.72 16.15 -0.49
C ARG A 51 3.10 15.43 0.71
N VAL A 52 3.27 14.12 0.84
CA VAL A 52 2.80 13.35 2.01
C VAL A 52 3.40 13.88 3.30
N LEU A 53 4.72 14.14 3.34
CA LEU A 53 5.37 14.70 4.53
C LEU A 53 4.89 16.13 4.85
N ARG A 54 4.61 16.93 3.83
CA ARG A 54 4.11 18.30 3.98
C ARG A 54 2.66 18.37 4.40
N GLU A 55 1.80 17.58 3.75
CA GLU A 55 0.35 17.56 4.00
C GLU A 55 -0.01 16.78 5.28
N GLY A 56 0.87 15.89 5.74
CA GLY A 56 0.67 15.08 6.94
C GLY A 56 -0.50 14.09 6.84
N LYS A 57 -0.82 13.62 5.64
CA LYS A 57 -1.88 12.64 5.36
C LYS A 57 -1.50 11.77 4.17
N ALA A 58 -2.08 10.57 4.10
CA ALA A 58 -1.88 9.67 2.95
C ALA A 58 -3.02 8.66 2.83
N HIS A 59 -3.31 8.22 1.60
CA HIS A 59 -4.02 6.97 1.36
C HIS A 59 -3.06 5.83 0.96
N CYS A 60 -3.57 4.67 0.50
CA CYS A 60 -2.77 3.45 0.40
C CYS A 60 -1.54 3.59 -0.51
N ILE A 61 -1.68 4.07 -1.76
CA ILE A 61 -0.56 4.20 -2.70
C ILE A 61 0.43 5.27 -2.25
N GLU A 62 -0.04 6.40 -1.73
CA GLU A 62 0.80 7.49 -1.23
C GLU A 62 1.67 7.04 -0.05
N GLY A 63 1.04 6.32 0.91
CA GLY A 63 1.74 5.72 2.04
C GLY A 63 2.73 4.63 1.61
N ALA A 64 2.36 3.79 0.64
CA ALA A 64 3.25 2.78 0.08
C ALA A 64 4.47 3.40 -0.62
N ILE A 65 4.25 4.43 -1.45
CA ILE A 65 5.34 5.15 -2.12
C ILE A 65 6.28 5.82 -1.09
N LEU A 66 5.74 6.49 -0.06
CA LEU A 66 6.56 7.05 1.02
C LEU A 66 7.39 5.98 1.73
N ALA A 67 6.76 4.85 2.07
CA ALA A 67 7.43 3.72 2.72
C ALA A 67 8.60 3.19 1.89
N THR A 68 8.43 3.11 0.57
CA THR A 68 9.52 2.64 -0.31
C THR A 68 10.72 3.57 -0.31
N VAL A 69 10.53 4.89 -0.14
CA VAL A 69 11.67 5.82 -0.04
C VAL A 69 12.46 5.60 1.24
N ALA A 70 11.78 5.42 2.37
CA ALA A 70 12.44 5.11 3.63
C ALA A 70 13.21 3.79 3.56
N LEU A 71 12.61 2.74 2.97
CA LEU A 71 13.28 1.46 2.69
C LEU A 71 14.49 1.65 1.76
N TRP A 72 14.35 2.47 0.73
CA TRP A 72 15.44 2.72 -0.23
C TRP A 72 16.63 3.43 0.42
N ILE A 73 16.39 4.36 1.34
CA ILE A 73 17.46 5.05 2.09
C ILE A 73 18.29 4.06 2.94
N VAL A 74 17.70 2.99 3.43
CA VAL A 74 18.41 1.93 4.18
C VAL A 74 18.94 0.79 3.31
N GLY A 75 18.81 0.89 1.97
CA GLY A 75 19.41 -0.03 1.00
C GLY A 75 18.46 -1.07 0.41
N GLU A 76 17.19 -1.10 0.83
CA GLU A 76 16.17 -1.97 0.25
C GLU A 76 15.63 -1.38 -1.07
N PRO A 77 15.27 -2.19 -2.07
CA PRO A 77 14.70 -1.68 -3.32
C PRO A 77 13.29 -1.09 -3.09
N PRO A 78 12.95 0.04 -3.75
CA PRO A 78 11.64 0.67 -3.62
C PRO A 78 10.58 -0.08 -4.45
N ILE A 79 9.93 -1.05 -3.85
CA ILE A 79 8.99 -1.95 -4.53
C ILE A 79 7.58 -1.81 -3.95
N ILE A 80 6.59 -1.65 -4.82
CA ILE A 80 5.16 -1.67 -4.47
C ILE A 80 4.46 -2.85 -5.15
N MET A 81 3.30 -3.22 -4.61
CA MET A 81 2.42 -4.25 -5.16
C MET A 81 0.97 -3.83 -4.99
N ASN A 82 0.19 -3.98 -6.06
CA ASN A 82 -1.25 -3.77 -6.03
C ASN A 82 -1.99 -5.05 -5.65
N LEU A 83 -3.03 -4.91 -4.86
CA LEU A 83 -4.01 -5.93 -4.50
C LEU A 83 -5.36 -5.46 -5.05
N SER A 84 -5.96 -6.22 -5.97
CA SER A 84 -7.17 -5.78 -6.68
C SER A 84 -8.38 -6.63 -6.33
N PRO A 85 -9.52 -5.99 -6.04
CA PRO A 85 -10.78 -6.69 -5.83
C PRO A 85 -11.39 -7.17 -7.15
N ILE A 86 -12.50 -7.88 -7.06
CA ILE A 86 -13.35 -8.25 -8.20
C ILE A 86 -13.88 -6.96 -8.84
N SER A 87 -13.61 -6.79 -10.12
CA SER A 87 -14.05 -5.61 -10.87
C SER A 87 -15.57 -5.41 -10.77
N GLY A 88 -15.99 -4.14 -10.60
CA GLY A 88 -17.42 -3.77 -10.54
C GLY A 88 -18.11 -4.07 -9.21
N ARG A 89 -17.38 -4.43 -8.15
CA ARG A 89 -17.96 -4.65 -6.80
C ARG A 89 -17.95 -3.39 -5.92
N GLY A 90 -17.47 -2.26 -6.43
CA GLY A 90 -17.52 -0.96 -5.73
C GLY A 90 -16.50 -0.80 -4.61
N ASP A 91 -15.46 -1.63 -4.58
CA ASP A 91 -14.33 -1.49 -3.68
C ASP A 91 -13.09 -1.02 -4.46
N PHE A 92 -12.13 -0.47 -3.73
CA PHE A 92 -10.92 0.12 -4.26
C PHE A 92 -9.74 -0.85 -4.17
N ASP A 93 -8.79 -0.70 -5.07
CA ASP A 93 -7.50 -1.36 -5.01
C ASP A 93 -6.73 -0.94 -3.74
N HIS A 94 -5.85 -1.81 -3.29
CA HIS A 94 -4.99 -1.52 -2.14
C HIS A 94 -3.52 -1.73 -2.49
N VAL A 95 -2.72 -0.70 -2.29
CA VAL A 95 -1.29 -0.72 -2.61
C VAL A 95 -0.47 -0.86 -1.34
N VAL A 96 0.49 -1.78 -1.36
CA VAL A 96 1.42 -2.02 -0.25
C VAL A 96 2.88 -1.86 -0.70
N ALA A 97 3.73 -1.37 0.19
CA ALA A 97 5.18 -1.38 -0.02
C ALA A 97 5.75 -2.72 0.42
N LEU A 98 6.54 -3.35 -0.44
CA LEU A 98 7.16 -4.64 -0.16
C LEU A 98 8.57 -4.47 0.42
N TYR A 99 8.91 -5.34 1.36
CA TYR A 99 10.27 -5.46 1.88
C TYR A 99 10.66 -6.92 2.08
N LYS A 100 11.96 -7.17 2.25
CA LYS A 100 12.47 -8.51 2.60
C LYS A 100 13.27 -8.48 3.89
N CYS A 101 13.13 -9.55 4.69
CA CYS A 101 14.01 -9.81 5.81
C CYS A 101 14.28 -11.31 5.89
N GLY A 102 15.54 -11.70 6.00
CA GLY A 102 15.91 -13.12 6.04
C GLY A 102 15.47 -13.94 4.83
N GLY A 103 15.27 -13.30 3.66
CA GLY A 103 14.78 -13.94 2.45
C GLY A 103 13.26 -14.02 2.30
N TYR A 104 12.49 -13.62 3.32
CA TYR A 104 11.03 -13.63 3.33
C TYR A 104 10.44 -12.25 3.05
N TRP A 105 9.28 -12.23 2.41
CA TRP A 105 8.53 -11.03 2.10
C TRP A 105 7.67 -10.59 3.27
N GLY A 106 7.62 -9.27 3.48
CA GLY A 106 6.64 -8.57 4.31
C GLY A 106 6.08 -7.36 3.57
N ALA A 107 5.09 -6.70 4.16
CA ALA A 107 4.44 -5.54 3.58
C ALA A 107 4.19 -4.44 4.61
N ILE A 108 4.39 -3.20 4.17
CA ILE A 108 4.02 -1.98 4.88
C ILE A 108 2.77 -1.43 4.20
N SER A 109 1.76 -1.06 4.97
CA SER A 109 0.45 -0.72 4.47
C SER A 109 -0.10 0.54 5.13
N LYS A 110 -0.57 1.51 4.35
CA LYS A 110 -1.40 2.62 4.83
C LYS A 110 -2.86 2.28 4.55
N THR A 111 -3.60 2.02 5.59
CA THR A 111 -5.02 1.67 5.50
C THR A 111 -5.79 2.25 6.68
N ASN A 112 -7.09 2.46 6.49
CA ASN A 112 -8.00 2.80 7.57
C ASN A 112 -8.54 1.56 8.30
N HIS A 113 -8.53 0.40 7.65
CA HIS A 113 -9.11 -0.83 8.17
C HIS A 113 -8.14 -1.59 9.08
N SER A 114 -8.67 -2.18 10.15
CA SER A 114 -7.89 -2.97 11.09
C SER A 114 -7.20 -4.18 10.48
N CYS A 115 -7.76 -4.73 9.41
CA CYS A 115 -7.37 -6.02 8.84
C CYS A 115 -6.37 -5.92 7.67
N LEU A 116 -6.31 -4.81 6.93
CA LEU A 116 -5.41 -4.65 5.78
C LEU A 116 -4.04 -4.05 6.12
N ARG A 117 -3.57 -4.26 7.32
CA ARG A 117 -2.36 -3.62 7.88
C ARG A 117 -1.07 -4.35 7.52
N PHE A 118 -0.03 -4.01 8.23
CA PHE A 118 1.31 -4.57 8.15
C PHE A 118 1.33 -6.11 8.07
N ARG A 119 2.27 -6.64 7.28
CA ARG A 119 2.56 -8.08 7.24
C ARG A 119 4.04 -8.31 7.57
N ASP A 120 4.28 -9.15 8.55
CA ASP A 120 5.62 -9.57 8.95
C ASP A 120 6.34 -10.33 7.83
N PRO A 121 7.69 -10.35 7.81
CA PRO A 121 8.47 -10.98 6.74
C PRO A 121 8.55 -12.51 6.92
N ILE A 122 7.42 -13.20 6.72
CA ILE A 122 7.27 -14.65 6.87
C ILE A 122 6.84 -15.35 5.58
N TYR A 123 6.53 -14.60 4.52
CA TYR A 123 6.00 -15.13 3.26
C TYR A 123 7.12 -15.42 2.27
N ARG A 124 7.14 -16.62 1.68
CA ARG A 124 8.18 -17.04 0.72
C ARG A 124 8.02 -16.35 -0.64
N THR A 125 6.80 -16.02 -1.01
CA THR A 125 6.45 -15.42 -2.32
C THR A 125 5.50 -14.25 -2.16
N PRO A 126 5.48 -13.31 -3.14
CA PRO A 126 4.46 -12.26 -3.18
C PRO A 126 3.03 -12.81 -3.20
N ARG A 127 2.81 -14.00 -3.79
CA ARG A 127 1.51 -14.66 -3.78
C ARG A 127 1.07 -15.09 -2.38
N GLU A 128 1.97 -15.69 -1.60
CA GLU A 128 1.65 -16.07 -0.20
C GLU A 128 1.31 -14.82 0.63
N LEU A 129 2.08 -13.74 0.45
CA LEU A 129 1.81 -12.47 1.11
C LEU A 129 0.45 -11.91 0.70
N ALA A 130 0.12 -11.87 -0.59
CA ALA A 130 -1.18 -11.41 -1.08
C ALA A 130 -2.33 -12.28 -0.54
N LEU A 131 -2.16 -13.61 -0.43
CA LEU A 131 -3.14 -14.52 0.16
C LEU A 131 -3.42 -14.23 1.65
N SER A 132 -2.48 -13.64 2.38
CA SER A 132 -2.69 -13.27 3.79
C SER A 132 -3.78 -12.22 3.99
N TYR A 133 -4.08 -11.43 2.96
CA TYR A 133 -5.15 -10.44 2.96
C TYR A 133 -6.51 -11.02 2.53
N PHE A 134 -6.53 -12.19 1.88
CA PHE A 134 -7.72 -12.73 1.21
C PHE A 134 -8.92 -12.93 2.14
N HIS A 135 -8.71 -13.47 3.32
CA HIS A 135 -9.80 -13.77 4.24
C HIS A 135 -10.36 -12.53 4.94
N GLU A 136 -9.58 -11.48 5.02
CA GLU A 136 -9.91 -10.24 5.69
C GLU A 136 -10.48 -9.17 4.74
N TRP A 137 -10.49 -9.45 3.42
CA TRP A 137 -10.98 -8.50 2.42
C TRP A 137 -12.34 -8.94 1.86
N PHE A 138 -13.38 -8.34 2.38
CA PHE A 138 -14.76 -8.65 2.02
C PHE A 138 -15.63 -7.41 2.06
N MET A 139 -16.77 -7.47 1.36
CA MET A 139 -17.78 -6.42 1.39
C MET A 139 -18.47 -6.36 2.76
N ASP A 140 -18.49 -5.21 3.39
CA ASP A 140 -19.09 -4.99 4.71
C ASP A 140 -20.57 -5.39 4.76
N THR A 141 -21.31 -5.12 3.68
CA THR A 141 -22.74 -5.38 3.58
C THR A 141 -23.08 -6.85 3.38
N THR A 142 -22.34 -7.57 2.55
CA THR A 142 -22.67 -8.94 2.10
C THR A 142 -21.76 -10.01 2.67
N GLY A 143 -20.57 -9.65 3.19
CA GLY A 143 -19.52 -10.56 3.58
C GLY A 143 -18.83 -11.29 2.41
N GLU A 144 -19.13 -10.94 1.16
CA GLU A 144 -18.50 -11.54 -0.01
C GLU A 144 -17.00 -11.21 0.00
N LYS A 145 -16.12 -12.23 -0.02
CA LYS A 145 -14.68 -12.04 -0.10
C LYS A 145 -14.31 -11.67 -1.53
N ILE A 146 -13.77 -10.48 -1.70
CA ILE A 146 -13.64 -9.85 -3.01
C ILE A 146 -12.20 -9.69 -3.50
N LEU A 147 -11.18 -9.93 -2.70
CA LEU A 147 -9.80 -9.90 -3.21
C LEU A 147 -9.64 -10.98 -4.30
N GLU A 148 -9.25 -10.56 -5.51
CA GLU A 148 -9.17 -11.43 -6.67
C GLU A 148 -7.77 -11.59 -7.22
N ARG A 149 -7.02 -10.48 -7.31
CA ARG A 149 -5.72 -10.45 -7.99
C ARG A 149 -4.68 -9.70 -7.18
N TYR A 150 -3.43 -9.93 -7.54
CA TYR A 150 -2.29 -9.12 -7.10
C TYR A 150 -1.37 -8.83 -8.29
N SER A 151 -0.73 -7.67 -8.31
CA SER A 151 0.19 -7.31 -9.37
C SER A 151 1.56 -7.99 -9.19
N LYS A 152 2.29 -8.16 -10.28
CA LYS A 152 3.75 -8.35 -10.18
C LYS A 152 4.34 -7.17 -9.39
N PRO A 153 5.30 -7.40 -8.47
CA PRO A 153 6.00 -6.33 -7.79
C PRO A 153 6.59 -5.31 -8.76
N LEU A 154 6.29 -4.02 -8.56
CA LEU A 154 6.75 -2.92 -9.39
C LEU A 154 7.90 -2.17 -8.71
N ASP A 155 9.05 -2.11 -9.37
CA ASP A 155 10.23 -1.40 -8.87
C ASP A 155 10.21 0.06 -9.36
N LEU A 156 10.11 0.99 -8.42
CA LEU A 156 9.97 2.42 -8.70
C LEU A 156 11.26 3.06 -9.24
N ARG A 157 12.40 2.38 -9.20
CA ARG A 157 13.65 2.90 -9.80
C ARG A 157 13.53 3.11 -11.31
N ARG A 158 12.62 2.41 -11.98
CA ARG A 158 12.34 2.58 -13.41
C ARG A 158 11.86 4.00 -13.78
N PHE A 159 11.27 4.74 -12.84
CA PHE A 159 10.79 6.10 -13.02
C PHE A 159 11.84 7.16 -12.64
N GLY A 160 13.09 6.75 -12.40
CA GLY A 160 14.15 7.68 -11.97
C GLY A 160 13.98 8.13 -10.53
N THR A 161 14.08 9.43 -10.25
CA THR A 161 14.03 9.99 -8.89
C THR A 161 13.18 11.25 -8.76
N SER A 162 12.53 11.75 -9.83
CA SER A 162 11.70 12.96 -9.78
C SER A 162 10.48 12.75 -8.89
N TRP A 163 9.86 11.57 -8.95
CA TRP A 163 8.68 11.19 -8.19
C TRP A 163 8.80 11.35 -6.66
N LEU A 164 10.04 11.45 -6.13
CA LEU A 164 10.24 11.69 -4.69
C LEU A 164 9.73 13.07 -4.26
N THR A 165 9.73 14.03 -5.16
CA THR A 165 9.56 15.46 -4.84
C THR A 165 8.63 16.19 -5.79
N ASP A 166 7.96 15.49 -6.70
CA ASP A 166 7.04 16.08 -7.66
C ASP A 166 5.90 16.80 -6.92
N GLU A 167 5.55 17.98 -7.42
CA GLU A 167 4.40 18.75 -6.92
C GLU A 167 3.07 18.32 -7.59
N GLU A 168 3.15 17.70 -8.76
CA GLU A 168 2.02 17.09 -9.45
C GLU A 168 1.75 15.68 -8.93
N ASP A 169 0.60 15.12 -9.27
CA ASP A 169 0.25 13.75 -8.93
C ASP A 169 1.07 12.74 -9.73
N LEU A 170 1.46 11.64 -9.08
CA LEU A 170 2.28 10.59 -9.65
C LEU A 170 1.46 9.62 -10.53
N GLN A 171 0.66 10.17 -11.45
CA GLN A 171 -0.24 9.42 -12.32
C GLN A 171 0.50 8.33 -13.11
N GLU A 172 1.70 8.62 -13.60
CA GLU A 172 2.54 7.65 -14.33
C GLU A 172 2.83 6.39 -13.51
N ILE A 173 2.99 6.52 -12.18
CA ILE A 173 3.23 5.36 -11.30
C ILE A 173 1.93 4.58 -11.10
N ALA A 174 0.80 5.26 -10.91
CA ALA A 174 -0.51 4.63 -10.76
C ALA A 174 -0.88 3.85 -12.02
N ASP A 175 -0.81 4.48 -13.18
CA ASP A 175 -1.09 3.85 -14.48
C ASP A 175 -0.19 2.63 -14.73
N ALA A 176 1.12 2.76 -14.48
CA ALA A 176 2.06 1.65 -14.65
C ALA A 176 1.80 0.49 -13.68
N LEU A 177 1.26 0.77 -12.49
CA LEU A 177 0.89 -0.27 -11.53
C LEU A 177 -0.34 -1.02 -12.02
N ASP A 178 -1.34 -0.33 -12.58
CA ASP A 178 -2.54 -0.91 -13.16
C ASP A 178 -2.25 -1.75 -14.41
N GLU A 179 -1.33 -1.27 -15.25
CA GLU A 179 -0.86 -1.98 -16.46
C GLU A 179 0.06 -3.17 -16.14
N THR A 180 0.61 -3.22 -14.93
CA THR A 180 1.49 -4.33 -14.53
C THR A 180 0.73 -5.65 -14.53
N LEU A 181 1.39 -6.73 -14.97
CA LEU A 181 0.79 -8.07 -14.99
C LEU A 181 0.21 -8.47 -13.63
N HIS A 182 -1.07 -8.81 -13.61
CA HIS A 182 -1.79 -9.29 -12.44
C HIS A 182 -2.02 -10.80 -12.48
N TYR A 183 -1.95 -11.43 -11.31
CA TYR A 183 -2.13 -12.87 -11.13
C TYR A 183 -3.36 -13.14 -10.27
N ASN A 184 -4.20 -14.09 -10.68
CA ASN A 184 -5.35 -14.52 -9.90
C ASN A 184 -4.93 -15.23 -8.61
N LEU A 185 -5.53 -14.86 -7.50
CA LEU A 185 -5.35 -15.52 -6.20
C LEU A 185 -6.23 -16.76 -6.09
N VAL A 186 -7.49 -16.64 -6.49
CA VAL A 186 -8.45 -17.73 -6.44
C VAL A 186 -8.33 -18.59 -7.69
N PRO A 187 -8.10 -19.92 -7.57
CA PRO A 187 -8.05 -20.80 -8.73
C PRO A 187 -9.36 -20.76 -9.51
N LYS A 188 -9.24 -20.93 -10.84
CA LYS A 188 -10.41 -20.96 -11.74
C LYS A 188 -11.42 -22.01 -11.26
N GLY A 189 -12.68 -21.60 -11.12
CA GLY A 189 -13.76 -22.48 -10.66
C GLY A 189 -13.89 -22.63 -9.13
N ASN A 190 -12.88 -22.24 -8.33
CA ASN A 190 -12.94 -22.37 -6.88
C ASN A 190 -13.71 -21.22 -6.20
N ARG A 191 -13.99 -20.12 -6.91
CA ARG A 191 -14.78 -18.99 -6.37
C ARG A 191 -16.12 -19.47 -5.78
N ARG A 192 -16.77 -20.46 -6.37
CA ARG A 192 -18.04 -21.05 -5.89
C ARG A 192 -17.96 -21.72 -4.51
N TYR A 193 -16.76 -22.05 -4.05
CA TYR A 193 -16.51 -22.67 -2.74
C TYR A 193 -16.07 -21.67 -1.68
N VAL A 194 -15.87 -20.40 -2.04
CA VAL A 194 -15.45 -19.37 -1.10
C VAL A 194 -16.62 -19.01 -0.21
N ARG A 195 -16.47 -19.28 1.09
CA ARG A 195 -17.46 -18.91 2.11
C ARG A 195 -17.48 -17.38 2.30
N LYS A 196 -18.63 -16.79 2.45
CA LYS A 196 -18.79 -15.42 2.89
C LYS A 196 -18.25 -15.24 4.32
N ALA A 197 -17.76 -14.06 4.62
CA ALA A 197 -17.46 -13.66 5.99
C ALA A 197 -18.73 -13.70 6.84
N ASP A 198 -18.64 -14.27 8.04
CA ASP A 198 -19.77 -14.32 8.96
C ASP A 198 -19.95 -13.00 9.73
N SER A 199 -20.90 -12.97 10.65
CA SER A 199 -21.23 -11.75 11.41
C SER A 199 -20.09 -11.29 12.31
N MET A 200 -19.26 -12.20 12.83
CA MET A 200 -18.11 -11.87 13.68
C MET A 200 -16.97 -11.29 12.85
N GLU A 201 -16.62 -11.96 11.73
CA GLU A 201 -15.61 -11.48 10.79
C GLU A 201 -15.97 -10.07 10.27
N ARG A 202 -17.25 -9.86 9.90
CA ARG A 202 -17.73 -8.55 9.43
C ARG A 202 -17.63 -7.47 10.49
N LYS A 203 -18.02 -7.74 11.75
CA LYS A 203 -17.86 -6.80 12.84
C LYS A 203 -16.39 -6.40 13.06
N ALA A 204 -15.47 -7.34 12.95
CA ALA A 204 -14.03 -7.05 13.05
C ALA A 204 -13.55 -6.17 11.88
N GLY A 205 -14.01 -6.43 10.65
CA GLY A 205 -13.67 -5.65 9.46
C GLY A 205 -14.18 -4.21 9.49
N LEU A 206 -15.27 -3.93 10.19
CA LEU A 206 -15.81 -2.58 10.38
C LEU A 206 -14.98 -1.72 11.33
N LEU A 207 -14.00 -2.29 12.03
CA LEU A 207 -13.14 -1.52 12.91
C LEU A 207 -12.18 -0.66 12.09
N VAL A 208 -12.38 0.64 12.15
CA VAL A 208 -11.58 1.65 11.43
C VAL A 208 -10.86 2.56 12.41
N GLU A 209 -9.72 3.11 12.00
CA GLU A 209 -8.90 3.99 12.83
C GLU A 209 -9.33 5.46 12.72
N TRP A 210 -9.71 5.88 11.51
CA TRP A 210 -10.11 7.25 11.22
C TRP A 210 -11.54 7.28 10.72
N GLU A 211 -12.39 8.04 11.39
CA GLU A 211 -13.74 8.28 10.88
C GLU A 211 -13.71 9.27 9.72
N LYS A 212 -14.49 8.97 8.69
CA LYS A 212 -14.66 9.89 7.57
C LYS A 212 -15.46 11.09 8.06
N SER A 213 -14.82 12.25 8.22
CA SER A 213 -15.43 13.47 8.74
C SER A 213 -16.45 14.13 7.78
N ASN A 214 -16.94 13.39 6.80
CA ASN A 214 -18.11 13.79 6.00
C ASN A 214 -18.75 12.53 5.38
N PRO A 215 -19.97 12.18 5.76
CA PRO A 215 -20.65 11.09 5.09
C PRO A 215 -21.00 11.54 3.67
N ARG A 216 -20.42 10.90 2.67
CA ARG A 216 -21.16 10.70 1.42
C ARG A 216 -22.16 9.60 1.74
N THR A 217 -23.26 9.97 2.36
CA THR A 217 -24.49 9.20 2.37
C THR A 217 -25.11 9.27 0.99
#